data_eec4f1dfdac4745d7bfd4c1d37a17d29
#
_entry.id   eec4f1dfdac4745d7bfd4c1d37a17d29
#
_cell.length_a   1.000
_cell.length_b   1.000
_cell.length_c   1.000
_cell.angle_alpha   90.00
_cell.angle_beta   90.00
_cell.angle_gamma   90.00
#
_symmetry.space_group_name_H-M   'P 1'
#
loop_
_entity.id
_entity.type
_entity.pdbx_description
1 polymer ?
#
loop_
_entity_poly.entity_id
_entity_poly.type
_entity_poly.pdbx_seq_one_letter_code
_entity_poly.pdbx_strand_id
1 'polypeptide(L)'
;MNLKKWILTLCIGITAMSCIQNEALNMEAAIDGCTGPDIQLTNISNTEKRVLLYVQKGADLSKQELIFTLPDGATIEANEKKQGDNGNIYDFSEGEHARSFTVTSEDGEYTAAYTIYIILTELPTTYRFEQLLEGSTSNYDILYEESEPTTIGDSKKILEWSSGNPGYELTSMAKDRTGYPTMLSADGYMGKCVKLETKDTGSFGAMVKMYIAAGNLFIGNFELGDALKDAPAATKFGFKFFKHPVRLTGYFKYKAGSVFTESGQANENRKDRFDIYAIFYEASDNSFMLNGSNALTHPSLVAVARIPEEEAIETNTWTKFDLPFELKEGKSIDEEKLAQGKYKLGVVFSSSVDGAYFNGAVGSTLYVDEVEVICQENNF
;
A
#
# COMPACT_ATOMS: atom_id res chain seq x y z
N MET A 1 24.17 -62.96 -33.33
CA MET A 1 23.77 -62.28 -32.07
C MET A 1 23.95 -60.78 -32.26
N ASN A 2 22.87 -60.02 -32.34
CA ASN A 2 22.84 -58.74 -33.03
C ASN A 2 23.38 -57.57 -32.19
N LEU A 3 24.43 -56.97 -32.67
CA LEU A 3 25.08 -55.74 -32.13
C LEU A 3 24.08 -54.58 -31.86
N LYS A 4 22.97 -54.52 -32.62
CA LYS A 4 21.89 -53.56 -32.44
C LYS A 4 21.12 -53.68 -31.11
N LYS A 5 21.07 -54.87 -30.49
CA LYS A 5 20.39 -55.04 -29.19
C LYS A 5 21.22 -54.50 -28.02
N TRP A 6 22.55 -54.52 -28.13
CA TRP A 6 23.45 -54.01 -27.10
C TRP A 6 23.50 -52.47 -27.07
N ILE A 7 23.37 -51.81 -28.23
CA ILE A 7 23.34 -50.35 -28.32
C ILE A 7 22.00 -49.82 -27.76
N LEU A 8 20.89 -50.53 -27.98
CA LEU A 8 19.57 -50.09 -27.43
C LEU A 8 19.50 -50.26 -25.90
N THR A 9 20.16 -51.26 -25.34
CA THR A 9 20.19 -51.48 -23.88
C THR A 9 21.15 -50.49 -23.18
N LEU A 10 22.19 -50.00 -23.86
CA LEU A 10 23.10 -48.98 -23.34
C LEU A 10 22.50 -47.58 -23.35
N CYS A 11 21.64 -47.24 -24.35
CA CYS A 11 20.94 -45.98 -24.41
C CYS A 11 19.79 -45.83 -23.37
N ILE A 12 19.20 -46.95 -22.92
CA ILE A 12 18.14 -46.93 -21.88
C ILE A 12 18.75 -46.79 -20.47
N GLY A 13 20.03 -47.14 -20.27
CA GLY A 13 20.73 -47.00 -18.98
C GLY A 13 21.23 -45.59 -18.69
N ILE A 14 21.29 -44.68 -19.68
CA ILE A 14 21.82 -43.30 -19.50
C ILE A 14 20.71 -42.28 -19.20
N THR A 15 19.44 -42.63 -19.46
CA THR A 15 18.31 -41.72 -19.18
C THR A 15 17.74 -41.78 -17.75
N ALA A 16 18.32 -42.61 -16.87
CA ALA A 16 17.86 -42.74 -15.47
C ALA A 16 18.77 -42.04 -14.44
N MET A 17 19.79 -41.31 -14.85
CA MET A 17 20.46 -40.32 -14.01
C MET A 17 19.86 -38.94 -14.29
N SER A 18 18.59 -38.76 -13.98
CA SER A 18 18.06 -37.44 -13.62
C SER A 18 18.82 -37.04 -12.34
N CYS A 19 19.83 -36.22 -12.48
CA CYS A 19 20.35 -35.48 -11.34
C CYS A 19 19.14 -34.75 -10.73
N ILE A 20 18.66 -35.18 -9.59
CA ILE A 20 17.96 -34.30 -8.65
C ILE A 20 19.08 -33.35 -8.23
N GLN A 21 19.25 -32.23 -8.97
CA GLN A 21 19.94 -31.09 -8.43
C GLN A 21 19.07 -30.64 -7.29
N ASN A 22 19.58 -30.65 -6.07
CA ASN A 22 18.96 -29.96 -4.98
C ASN A 22 18.72 -28.54 -5.47
N GLU A 23 17.48 -28.07 -5.31
CA GLU A 23 17.13 -26.68 -5.61
C GLU A 23 18.11 -25.76 -4.86
N ALA A 24 18.63 -24.74 -5.52
CA ALA A 24 19.54 -23.80 -4.86
C ALA A 24 18.80 -23.16 -3.70
N LEU A 25 19.47 -23.06 -2.54
CA LEU A 25 18.90 -22.43 -1.35
C LEU A 25 18.54 -20.96 -1.65
N ASN A 26 17.47 -20.49 -1.03
CA ASN A 26 17.00 -19.12 -1.20
C ASN A 26 17.98 -18.13 -0.57
N MET A 27 18.36 -17.12 -1.34
CA MET A 27 19.30 -16.07 -0.93
C MET A 27 18.60 -14.81 -0.40
N GLU A 28 17.27 -14.78 -0.35
CA GLU A 28 16.50 -13.59 0.04
C GLU A 28 16.40 -13.47 1.57
N ALA A 29 16.82 -12.31 2.10
CA ALA A 29 16.70 -11.93 3.51
C ALA A 29 15.73 -10.74 3.61
N ALA A 30 14.43 -11.01 3.64
CA ALA A 30 13.37 -9.99 3.65
C ALA A 30 12.27 -10.34 4.66
N ILE A 31 11.48 -9.32 5.03
CA ILE A 31 10.19 -9.51 5.69
C ILE A 31 9.12 -9.25 4.63
N ASP A 32 8.34 -10.29 4.30
CA ASP A 32 7.25 -10.21 3.32
C ASP A 32 5.93 -9.82 3.98
N GLY A 33 5.77 -10.13 5.27
CA GLY A 33 4.57 -9.82 6.03
C GLY A 33 4.80 -9.89 7.53
N CYS A 34 3.95 -9.20 8.27
CA CYS A 34 3.85 -9.32 9.72
C CYS A 34 2.39 -9.13 10.13
N THR A 35 1.83 -10.09 10.86
CA THR A 35 0.46 -10.05 11.38
C THR A 35 0.45 -10.31 12.88
N GLY A 36 -0.69 -10.04 13.54
CA GLY A 36 -0.89 -10.29 14.97
C GLY A 36 -2.29 -9.88 15.39
N PRO A 37 -2.75 -10.32 16.58
CA PRO A 37 -4.10 -10.05 17.07
C PRO A 37 -4.44 -8.55 17.16
N ASP A 38 -3.48 -7.74 17.60
CA ASP A 38 -3.65 -6.30 17.80
C ASP A 38 -3.29 -5.46 16.57
N ILE A 39 -2.68 -6.08 15.54
CA ILE A 39 -2.21 -5.37 14.35
C ILE A 39 -3.40 -5.07 13.42
N GLN A 40 -3.58 -3.80 13.08
CA GLN A 40 -4.63 -3.30 12.19
C GLN A 40 -4.15 -3.17 10.75
N LEU A 41 -2.88 -2.77 10.57
CA LEU A 41 -2.22 -2.60 9.28
C LEU A 41 -0.71 -2.77 9.49
N THR A 42 -0.03 -3.32 8.48
CA THR A 42 1.43 -3.44 8.41
C THR A 42 1.93 -2.76 7.15
N ASN A 43 2.86 -1.82 7.29
CA ASN A 43 3.58 -1.22 6.17
C ASN A 43 5.05 -1.66 6.23
N ILE A 44 5.53 -2.28 5.15
CA ILE A 44 6.90 -2.79 5.05
C ILE A 44 7.65 -2.01 3.98
N SER A 45 8.78 -1.44 4.34
CA SER A 45 9.74 -0.86 3.41
C SER A 45 11.01 -1.71 3.38
N ASN A 46 11.14 -2.54 2.36
CA ASN A 46 12.35 -3.36 2.17
C ASN A 46 13.56 -2.52 1.80
N THR A 47 13.38 -1.36 1.18
CA THR A 47 14.45 -0.39 0.89
C THR A 47 14.99 0.23 2.17
N GLU A 48 14.13 0.68 3.07
CA GLU A 48 14.51 1.31 4.35
C GLU A 48 14.78 0.30 5.46
N LYS A 49 14.52 -1.00 5.21
CA LYS A 49 14.59 -2.06 6.23
C LYS A 49 13.76 -1.67 7.47
N ARG A 50 12.53 -1.22 7.22
CA ARG A 50 11.63 -0.68 8.22
C ARG A 50 10.25 -1.34 8.12
N VAL A 51 9.66 -1.68 9.27
CA VAL A 51 8.29 -2.17 9.37
C VAL A 51 7.50 -1.27 10.32
N LEU A 52 6.35 -0.78 9.90
CA LEU A 52 5.39 -0.06 10.73
C LEU A 52 4.21 -0.98 11.03
N LEU A 53 3.99 -1.22 12.31
CA LEU A 53 2.84 -1.96 12.81
C LEU A 53 1.86 -0.96 13.44
N TYR A 54 0.71 -0.79 12.82
CA TYR A 54 -0.37 0.01 13.39
C TYR A 54 -1.20 -0.85 14.32
N VAL A 55 -1.13 -0.55 15.60
CA VAL A 55 -1.74 -1.32 16.67
C VAL A 55 -2.88 -0.52 17.29
N GLN A 56 -3.95 -1.20 17.70
CA GLN A 56 -5.12 -0.57 18.29
C GLN A 56 -4.76 0.14 19.60
N LYS A 57 -5.33 1.33 19.82
CA LYS A 57 -5.18 2.06 21.10
C LYS A 57 -5.64 1.19 22.27
N GLY A 58 -4.84 1.14 23.32
CA GLY A 58 -5.12 0.34 24.51
C GLY A 58 -4.56 -1.08 24.49
N ALA A 59 -3.91 -1.53 23.40
CA ALA A 59 -3.19 -2.80 23.38
C ALA A 59 -2.00 -2.81 24.36
N ASP A 60 -1.70 -3.98 24.93
CA ASP A 60 -0.58 -4.20 25.85
C ASP A 60 0.74 -4.31 25.05
N LEU A 61 1.49 -3.22 24.95
CA LEU A 61 2.77 -3.19 24.25
C LEU A 61 3.85 -4.08 24.84
N SER A 62 3.69 -4.53 26.08
CA SER A 62 4.65 -5.46 26.71
C SER A 62 4.50 -6.90 26.20
N LYS A 63 3.45 -7.20 25.41
CA LYS A 63 3.10 -8.56 24.96
C LYS A 63 2.55 -8.57 23.55
N GLN A 64 3.29 -7.99 22.61
CA GLN A 64 2.86 -7.97 21.19
C GLN A 64 3.22 -9.29 20.52
N GLU A 65 2.21 -10.01 20.04
CA GLU A 65 2.39 -11.22 19.25
C GLU A 65 2.60 -10.86 17.79
N LEU A 66 3.78 -11.23 17.23
CA LEU A 66 4.17 -10.96 15.84
C LEU A 66 4.33 -12.29 15.08
N ILE A 67 3.55 -12.46 14.01
CA ILE A 67 3.64 -13.60 13.10
C ILE A 67 4.22 -13.08 11.80
N PHE A 68 5.49 -13.42 11.56
CA PHE A 68 6.21 -13.00 10.35
C PHE A 68 5.94 -13.95 9.17
N THR A 69 5.80 -13.38 7.99
CA THR A 69 5.92 -14.08 6.72
C THR A 69 7.29 -13.73 6.14
N LEU A 70 8.08 -14.75 5.82
CA LEU A 70 9.45 -14.63 5.32
C LEU A 70 9.57 -15.41 4.01
N PRO A 71 10.59 -15.14 3.18
CA PRO A 71 10.99 -16.02 2.07
C PRO A 71 11.24 -17.45 2.54
N ASP A 72 11.06 -18.42 1.66
CA ASP A 72 11.23 -19.84 1.98
C ASP A 72 12.61 -20.11 2.59
N GLY A 73 12.63 -20.80 3.73
CA GLY A 73 13.81 -21.15 4.47
C GLY A 73 14.50 -20.04 5.26
N ALA A 74 14.07 -18.76 5.11
CA ALA A 74 14.62 -17.65 5.87
C ALA A 74 14.20 -17.71 7.35
N THR A 75 15.02 -17.14 8.23
CA THR A 75 14.77 -17.05 9.68
C THR A 75 14.83 -15.60 10.15
N ILE A 76 14.15 -15.30 11.29
CA ILE A 76 14.17 -13.98 11.91
C ILE A 76 14.42 -14.10 13.41
N GLU A 77 15.25 -13.19 13.94
CA GLU A 77 15.54 -13.11 15.36
C GLU A 77 15.58 -11.65 15.82
N ALA A 78 15.09 -11.38 17.04
CA ALA A 78 15.25 -10.07 17.67
C ALA A 78 16.73 -9.87 18.05
N ASN A 79 17.31 -8.71 17.68
CA ASN A 79 18.73 -8.41 17.94
C ASN A 79 19.04 -8.29 19.44
N GLU A 80 18.04 -7.87 20.20
CA GLU A 80 18.11 -7.80 21.67
C GLU A 80 16.94 -8.59 22.26
N LYS A 81 17.25 -9.52 23.18
CA LYS A 81 16.26 -10.30 23.88
C LYS A 81 15.87 -9.60 25.19
N LYS A 82 14.59 -9.24 25.33
CA LYS A 82 14.03 -8.66 26.56
C LYS A 82 13.45 -9.73 27.46
N GLN A 83 13.30 -9.41 28.75
CA GLN A 83 12.79 -10.36 29.77
C GLN A 83 11.37 -10.85 29.49
N GLY A 84 10.54 -10.06 28.78
CA GLY A 84 9.17 -10.40 28.40
C GLY A 84 9.04 -11.23 27.14
N ASP A 85 10.12 -11.40 26.37
CA ASP A 85 10.08 -12.10 25.09
C ASP A 85 9.88 -13.62 25.29
N ASN A 86 8.91 -14.18 24.57
CA ASN A 86 8.59 -15.59 24.61
C ASN A 86 8.04 -16.08 23.27
N GLY A 87 8.84 -16.82 22.52
CA GLY A 87 8.46 -17.30 21.18
C GLY A 87 8.27 -16.14 20.22
N ASN A 88 7.03 -15.91 19.77
CA ASN A 88 6.61 -14.81 18.89
C ASN A 88 6.01 -13.60 19.64
N ILE A 89 6.11 -13.58 20.97
CA ILE A 89 5.66 -12.47 21.81
C ILE A 89 6.87 -11.59 22.16
N TYR A 90 6.73 -10.28 21.92
CA TYR A 90 7.80 -9.29 22.09
C TYR A 90 7.32 -8.08 22.89
N ASP A 91 8.23 -7.53 23.70
CA ASP A 91 7.99 -6.32 24.48
C ASP A 91 8.42 -5.06 23.74
N PHE A 92 7.45 -4.20 23.40
CA PHE A 92 7.61 -2.87 22.78
C PHE A 92 7.23 -1.73 23.73
N SER A 93 7.09 -1.96 25.03
CA SER A 93 6.61 -0.95 25.98
C SER A 93 7.58 0.19 26.23
N GLU A 94 8.86 0.01 25.93
CA GLU A 94 9.93 0.98 26.19
C GLU A 94 10.37 1.74 24.94
N GLY A 95 11.02 2.90 25.17
CA GLY A 95 11.58 3.73 24.13
C GLY A 95 10.54 4.30 23.16
N GLU A 96 10.85 4.34 21.88
CA GLU A 96 9.96 4.80 20.80
C GLU A 96 9.05 3.68 20.27
N HIS A 97 8.79 2.64 21.06
CA HIS A 97 8.07 1.43 20.65
C HIS A 97 8.70 0.77 19.42
N ALA A 98 10.05 0.75 19.39
CA ALA A 98 10.83 0.25 18.28
C ALA A 98 11.77 -0.88 18.71
N ARG A 99 11.94 -1.88 17.82
CA ARG A 99 12.89 -2.99 18.04
C ARG A 99 13.54 -3.39 16.73
N SER A 100 14.81 -3.82 16.83
CA SER A 100 15.56 -4.31 15.69
C SER A 100 15.53 -5.85 15.63
N PHE A 101 15.37 -6.36 14.41
CA PHE A 101 15.36 -7.78 14.08
C PHE A 101 16.32 -8.05 12.94
N THR A 102 16.95 -9.20 12.93
CA THR A 102 17.79 -9.65 11.81
C THR A 102 17.10 -10.82 11.12
N VAL A 103 16.91 -10.69 9.80
CA VAL A 103 16.50 -11.78 8.91
C VAL A 103 17.74 -12.38 8.30
N THR A 104 17.79 -13.73 8.27
CA THR A 104 18.87 -14.50 7.61
C THR A 104 18.26 -15.37 6.52
N SER A 105 18.83 -15.33 5.32
CA SER A 105 18.42 -16.17 4.19
C SER A 105 18.59 -17.68 4.47
N GLU A 106 17.94 -18.53 3.67
CA GLU A 106 18.04 -19.99 3.81
C GLU A 106 19.48 -20.51 3.68
N ASP A 107 20.27 -19.92 2.75
CA ASP A 107 21.67 -20.29 2.57
C ASP A 107 22.61 -19.78 3.68
N GLY A 108 22.13 -18.88 4.56
CA GLY A 108 22.87 -18.26 5.65
C GLY A 108 23.88 -17.20 5.22
N GLU A 109 24.00 -16.91 3.91
CA GLU A 109 25.01 -15.99 3.36
C GLU A 109 24.56 -14.52 3.44
N TYR A 110 23.24 -14.26 3.46
CA TYR A 110 22.68 -12.93 3.45
C TYR A 110 21.90 -12.63 4.73
N THR A 111 22.11 -11.44 5.26
CA THR A 111 21.37 -10.92 6.42
C THR A 111 20.84 -9.53 6.17
N ALA A 112 19.68 -9.21 6.74
CA ALA A 112 19.09 -7.88 6.70
C ALA A 112 18.57 -7.49 8.08
N ALA A 113 19.01 -6.33 8.59
CA ALA A 113 18.53 -5.79 9.85
C ALA A 113 17.36 -4.85 9.61
N TYR A 114 16.19 -5.18 10.18
CA TYR A 114 14.97 -4.38 10.14
C TYR A 114 14.72 -3.70 11.47
N THR A 115 14.22 -2.47 11.42
CA THR A 115 13.62 -1.82 12.60
C THR A 115 12.10 -1.88 12.49
N ILE A 116 11.47 -2.47 13.50
CA ILE A 116 10.01 -2.59 13.61
C ILE A 116 9.53 -1.55 14.60
N TYR A 117 8.59 -0.71 14.18
CA TYR A 117 7.97 0.35 14.98
C TYR A 117 6.49 0.00 15.22
N ILE A 118 6.02 0.22 16.44
CA ILE A 118 4.60 0.16 16.75
C ILE A 118 4.03 1.57 16.88
N ILE A 119 2.94 1.83 16.15
CA ILE A 119 2.17 3.06 16.20
C ILE A 119 0.80 2.74 16.80
N LEU A 120 0.56 3.21 18.04
CA LEU A 120 -0.74 3.11 18.68
C LEU A 120 -1.68 4.16 18.10
N THR A 121 -2.64 3.75 17.29
CA THR A 121 -3.54 4.67 16.60
C THR A 121 -4.91 4.08 16.31
N GLU A 122 -5.85 4.97 16.03
CA GLU A 122 -7.06 4.71 15.25
C GLU A 122 -6.93 5.49 13.94
N LEU A 123 -7.57 5.02 12.88
CA LEU A 123 -7.55 5.74 11.60
C LEU A 123 -8.10 7.16 11.79
N PRO A 124 -7.32 8.20 11.47
CA PRO A 124 -7.80 9.57 11.50
C PRO A 124 -8.90 9.77 10.45
N THR A 125 -9.72 10.78 10.67
CA THR A 125 -10.77 11.16 9.72
C THR A 125 -10.47 12.44 8.97
N THR A 126 -9.37 13.13 9.29
CA THR A 126 -8.90 14.35 8.64
C THR A 126 -7.49 14.12 8.11
N TYR A 127 -7.23 14.53 6.87
CA TYR A 127 -5.97 14.34 6.16
C TYR A 127 -5.55 15.66 5.52
N ARG A 128 -4.35 16.15 5.88
CA ARG A 128 -3.88 17.48 5.52
C ARG A 128 -2.67 17.49 4.57
N PHE A 129 -2.00 16.33 4.41
CA PHE A 129 -0.83 16.16 3.53
C PHE A 129 0.31 17.16 3.77
N GLU A 130 0.58 17.54 5.02
CA GLU A 130 1.59 18.56 5.37
C GLU A 130 3.00 17.98 5.57
N GLN A 131 3.11 16.67 5.86
CA GLN A 131 4.32 16.08 6.41
C GLN A 131 4.95 15.06 5.47
N LEU A 132 6.30 15.10 5.42
CA LEU A 132 7.13 14.10 4.76
C LEU A 132 8.02 13.39 5.79
N LEU A 133 8.26 12.10 5.58
CA LEU A 133 9.19 11.33 6.39
C LEU A 133 10.62 11.87 6.19
N GLU A 134 11.14 12.53 7.23
CA GLU A 134 12.51 13.03 7.24
C GLU A 134 13.50 11.88 7.43
N GLY A 135 14.70 12.03 6.84
CA GLY A 135 15.77 11.03 6.96
C GLY A 135 15.50 9.73 6.22
N SER A 136 14.42 9.64 5.43
CA SER A 136 14.14 8.50 4.56
C SER A 136 15.26 8.31 3.53
N THR A 137 15.70 7.05 3.36
CA THR A 137 16.65 6.65 2.31
C THR A 137 15.97 6.42 0.96
N SER A 138 14.62 6.43 0.92
CA SER A 138 13.85 6.31 -0.33
C SER A 138 14.10 7.50 -1.26
N ASN A 139 14.14 7.22 -2.55
CA ASN A 139 14.33 8.24 -3.60
C ASN A 139 13.06 9.07 -3.88
N TYR A 140 11.93 8.72 -3.23
CA TYR A 140 10.61 9.33 -3.39
C TYR A 140 10.07 9.87 -2.06
N ASP A 141 9.03 10.68 -2.16
CA ASP A 141 8.34 11.23 -1.01
C ASP A 141 7.47 10.17 -0.33
N ILE A 142 7.56 10.10 1.00
CA ILE A 142 6.70 9.31 1.87
C ILE A 142 5.90 10.29 2.72
N LEU A 143 4.60 10.41 2.44
CA LEU A 143 3.70 11.30 3.16
C LEU A 143 3.16 10.62 4.43
N TYR A 144 2.96 11.39 5.48
CA TYR A 144 2.30 10.91 6.69
C TYR A 144 1.41 11.97 7.34
N GLU A 145 0.46 11.51 8.16
CA GLU A 145 -0.38 12.39 8.99
C GLU A 145 0.08 12.34 10.44
N GLU A 146 -0.06 13.48 11.12
CA GLU A 146 0.21 13.64 12.54
C GLU A 146 -1.09 13.82 13.33
N SER A 147 -1.07 13.38 14.59
CA SER A 147 -2.14 13.73 15.53
C SER A 147 -2.14 15.23 15.79
N GLU A 148 -3.33 15.80 16.06
CA GLU A 148 -3.41 17.13 16.62
C GLU A 148 -2.58 17.18 17.92
N PRO A 149 -1.72 18.20 18.09
CA PRO A 149 -0.91 18.33 19.29
C PRO A 149 -1.80 18.57 20.52
N THR A 150 -1.67 17.73 21.52
CA THR A 150 -2.32 17.93 22.83
C THR A 150 -1.64 19.02 23.64
N THR A 151 -0.34 19.23 23.37
CA THR A 151 0.52 20.32 23.87
C THR A 151 1.45 20.76 22.75
N ILE A 152 1.95 22.01 22.80
CA ILE A 152 2.87 22.54 21.79
C ILE A 152 4.10 21.60 21.67
N GLY A 153 4.31 21.01 20.51
CA GLY A 153 5.43 20.13 20.18
C GLY A 153 5.19 18.64 20.42
N ASP A 154 3.95 18.20 20.68
CA ASP A 154 3.62 16.80 21.00
C ASP A 154 2.80 16.11 19.91
N SER A 155 2.95 16.52 18.65
CA SER A 155 2.37 15.79 17.51
C SER A 155 3.09 14.45 17.31
N LYS A 156 2.33 13.40 17.00
CA LYS A 156 2.86 12.06 16.72
C LYS A 156 2.37 11.59 15.36
N LYS A 157 3.25 10.89 14.63
CA LYS A 157 2.84 10.18 13.42
C LYS A 157 1.73 9.18 13.74
N ILE A 158 0.61 9.27 13.02
CA ILE A 158 -0.56 8.39 13.21
C ILE A 158 -0.91 7.58 11.98
N LEU A 159 -0.49 8.01 10.79
CA LEU A 159 -0.73 7.30 9.53
C LEU A 159 0.37 7.65 8.53
N GLU A 160 0.96 6.66 7.89
CA GLU A 160 1.80 6.82 6.70
C GLU A 160 1.01 6.39 5.48
N TRP A 161 0.98 7.23 4.46
CA TRP A 161 0.29 6.96 3.20
C TRP A 161 1.09 5.99 2.34
N SER A 162 0.39 5.11 1.64
CA SER A 162 0.97 4.23 0.63
C SER A 162 0.77 4.79 -0.78
N SER A 163 1.71 4.45 -1.67
CA SER A 163 1.66 4.84 -3.08
C SER A 163 2.32 3.80 -3.96
N GLY A 164 2.17 3.93 -5.29
CA GLY A 164 2.87 3.12 -6.29
C GLY A 164 4.32 3.53 -6.55
N ASN A 165 4.86 4.53 -5.85
CA ASN A 165 6.23 5.01 -6.04
C ASN A 165 7.29 3.90 -5.94
N PRO A 166 7.22 2.94 -5.00
CA PRO A 166 8.17 1.82 -4.96
C PRO A 166 8.19 0.98 -6.24
N GLY A 167 7.02 0.78 -6.86
CA GLY A 167 6.92 0.08 -8.15
C GLY A 167 7.49 0.93 -9.30
N TYR A 168 7.26 2.25 -9.29
CA TYR A 168 7.82 3.15 -10.29
C TYR A 168 9.34 3.26 -10.21
N GLU A 169 9.93 3.15 -9.03
CA GLU A 169 11.38 3.16 -8.82
C GLU A 169 12.09 2.08 -9.65
N LEU A 170 11.45 0.92 -9.88
CA LEU A 170 12.00 -0.17 -10.72
C LEU A 170 12.23 0.26 -12.17
N THR A 171 11.55 1.30 -12.64
CA THR A 171 11.74 1.83 -14.00
C THR A 171 13.03 2.64 -14.17
N SER A 172 13.61 3.13 -13.07
CA SER A 172 14.75 4.06 -13.04
C SER A 172 14.52 5.35 -13.86
N MET A 173 13.26 5.74 -14.09
CA MET A 173 12.92 6.92 -14.89
C MET A 173 13.03 8.22 -14.08
N ALA A 174 12.77 8.18 -12.77
CA ALA A 174 12.92 9.36 -11.91
C ALA A 174 14.40 9.66 -11.66
N LYS A 175 14.79 10.92 -11.84
CA LYS A 175 16.15 11.41 -11.54
C LYS A 175 16.27 11.98 -10.14
N ASP A 176 15.17 12.42 -9.60
CA ASP A 176 15.01 12.98 -8.26
C ASP A 176 13.58 12.78 -7.76
N ARG A 177 13.28 13.23 -6.54
CA ARG A 177 11.96 13.09 -5.92
C ARG A 177 10.81 13.69 -6.74
N THR A 178 11.07 14.75 -7.50
CA THR A 178 10.04 15.41 -8.33
C THR A 178 9.70 14.65 -9.60
N GLY A 179 10.50 13.65 -9.95
CA GLY A 179 10.27 12.74 -11.09
C GLY A 179 9.27 11.61 -10.78
N TYR A 180 8.92 11.39 -9.52
CA TYR A 180 8.00 10.31 -9.14
C TYR A 180 6.53 10.68 -9.40
N PRO A 181 5.66 9.66 -9.56
CA PRO A 181 4.23 9.87 -9.79
C PRO A 181 3.50 10.53 -8.61
N THR A 182 3.94 10.27 -7.36
CA THR A 182 3.32 10.79 -6.13
C THR A 182 4.35 11.60 -5.36
N MET A 183 4.02 12.86 -5.08
CA MET A 183 4.92 13.78 -4.40
C MET A 183 4.16 14.82 -3.57
N LEU A 184 4.85 15.46 -2.63
CA LEU A 184 4.36 16.62 -1.90
C LEU A 184 4.51 17.87 -2.78
N SER A 185 3.53 18.78 -2.71
CA SER A 185 3.56 20.08 -3.38
C SER A 185 3.31 21.21 -2.38
N ALA A 186 3.99 22.34 -2.56
CA ALA A 186 3.77 23.56 -1.77
C ALA A 186 2.52 24.37 -2.23
N ASP A 187 1.84 23.94 -3.30
CA ASP A 187 0.69 24.64 -3.88
C ASP A 187 -0.64 24.07 -3.34
N GLY A 188 -0.79 23.99 -2.00
CA GLY A 188 -1.97 23.49 -1.32
C GLY A 188 -3.15 24.45 -1.36
N TYR A 189 -4.35 23.95 -1.03
CA TYR A 189 -5.52 24.75 -0.68
C TYR A 189 -5.24 25.46 0.65
N MET A 190 -4.73 24.72 1.62
CA MET A 190 -4.13 25.23 2.85
C MET A 190 -2.75 24.58 3.03
N GLY A 191 -1.68 25.41 3.12
CA GLY A 191 -0.33 24.89 3.31
C GLY A 191 0.20 24.08 2.12
N LYS A 192 0.45 22.79 2.32
CA LYS A 192 0.91 21.86 1.29
C LYS A 192 -0.23 20.94 0.83
N CYS A 193 0.02 20.15 -0.20
CA CYS A 193 -0.93 19.17 -0.72
C CYS A 193 -0.20 17.98 -1.34
N VAL A 194 -0.92 16.91 -1.62
CA VAL A 194 -0.38 15.85 -2.47
C VAL A 194 -0.56 16.20 -3.95
N LYS A 195 0.49 15.97 -4.74
CA LYS A 195 0.48 16.02 -6.21
C LYS A 195 0.64 14.61 -6.75
N LEU A 196 -0.29 14.20 -7.60
CA LEU A 196 -0.32 12.93 -8.30
C LEU A 196 -0.20 13.19 -9.79
N GLU A 197 0.81 12.61 -10.44
CA GLU A 197 1.06 12.84 -11.86
C GLU A 197 1.27 11.51 -12.57
N THR A 198 0.56 11.30 -13.67
CA THR A 198 0.76 10.13 -14.54
C THR A 198 2.06 10.27 -15.31
N LYS A 199 2.96 9.33 -15.14
CA LYS A 199 4.31 9.31 -15.72
C LYS A 199 4.46 8.23 -16.79
N ASP A 200 5.41 8.45 -17.70
CA ASP A 200 5.92 7.42 -18.60
C ASP A 200 6.81 6.43 -17.82
N THR A 201 6.72 5.15 -18.16
CA THR A 201 7.51 4.08 -17.53
C THR A 201 8.73 3.66 -18.37
N GLY A 202 8.91 4.27 -19.52
CA GLY A 202 10.03 4.04 -20.40
C GLY A 202 10.09 2.62 -20.99
N SER A 203 11.28 2.22 -21.41
CA SER A 203 11.49 0.92 -22.07
C SER A 203 11.24 -0.27 -21.15
N PHE A 204 11.53 -0.15 -19.84
CA PHE A 204 11.27 -1.22 -18.87
C PHE A 204 9.76 -1.45 -18.73
N GLY A 205 8.97 -0.41 -18.53
CA GLY A 205 7.52 -0.54 -18.45
C GLY A 205 6.90 -1.07 -19.74
N ALA A 206 7.38 -0.61 -20.91
CA ALA A 206 6.93 -1.12 -22.19
C ALA A 206 7.19 -2.62 -22.35
N MET A 207 8.34 -3.11 -21.88
CA MET A 207 8.70 -4.54 -21.92
C MET A 207 7.73 -5.41 -21.12
N VAL A 208 7.25 -4.92 -19.98
CA VAL A 208 6.28 -5.62 -19.11
C VAL A 208 4.84 -5.18 -19.34
N LYS A 209 4.56 -4.41 -20.42
CA LYS A 209 3.24 -3.87 -20.82
C LYS A 209 2.59 -2.94 -19.79
N MET A 210 3.38 -2.28 -18.97
CA MET A 210 3.00 -1.27 -18.00
C MET A 210 3.41 0.11 -18.52
N TYR A 211 2.70 0.66 -19.52
CA TYR A 211 3.15 1.78 -20.36
C TYR A 211 3.13 3.13 -19.66
N ILE A 212 2.28 3.30 -18.67
CA ILE A 212 2.20 4.49 -17.82
C ILE A 212 2.16 4.07 -16.35
N ALA A 213 2.51 4.98 -15.47
CA ALA A 213 2.27 4.85 -14.02
C ALA A 213 1.45 6.04 -13.55
N ALA A 214 0.20 5.81 -13.16
CA ALA A 214 -0.62 6.83 -12.55
C ALA A 214 -0.07 7.20 -11.17
N GLY A 215 0.00 8.49 -10.86
CA GLY A 215 0.19 8.94 -9.49
C GLY A 215 -0.99 8.48 -8.65
N ASN A 216 -0.72 7.84 -7.55
CA ASN A 216 -1.74 7.36 -6.62
C ASN A 216 -1.31 7.54 -5.17
N LEU A 217 -2.28 7.74 -4.29
CA LEU A 217 -2.07 7.79 -2.85
C LEU A 217 -3.25 7.09 -2.17
N PHE A 218 -2.99 6.22 -1.19
CA PHE A 218 -4.07 5.46 -0.57
C PHE A 218 -3.76 5.05 0.86
N ILE A 219 -4.82 4.81 1.63
CA ILE A 219 -4.75 4.19 2.96
C ILE A 219 -4.68 2.69 2.77
N GLY A 220 -3.56 2.10 3.18
CA GLY A 220 -3.31 0.67 3.02
C GLY A 220 -1.84 0.33 2.93
N ASN A 221 -1.50 -0.68 2.12
CA ASN A 221 -0.15 -1.18 1.92
C ASN A 221 0.13 -1.42 0.43
N PHE A 222 1.37 -1.23 -0.01
CA PHE A 222 1.86 -1.58 -1.35
C PHE A 222 2.84 -2.74 -1.28
N GLU A 223 2.47 -3.88 -1.87
CA GLU A 223 3.27 -5.12 -1.89
C GLU A 223 4.11 -5.20 -3.17
N LEU A 224 5.37 -4.72 -3.09
CA LEU A 224 6.25 -4.63 -4.25
C LEU A 224 6.47 -5.99 -4.94
N GLY A 225 6.53 -7.11 -4.18
CA GLY A 225 6.70 -8.46 -4.71
C GLY A 225 5.61 -8.89 -5.69
N ASP A 226 4.39 -8.38 -5.52
CA ASP A 226 3.25 -8.64 -6.40
C ASP A 226 3.18 -7.70 -7.60
N ALA A 227 3.86 -6.55 -7.55
CA ALA A 227 3.70 -5.46 -8.53
C ALA A 227 4.00 -5.87 -9.99
N LEU A 228 4.94 -6.79 -10.21
CA LEU A 228 5.28 -7.29 -11.54
C LEU A 228 4.41 -8.47 -12.00
N LYS A 229 3.72 -9.16 -11.06
CA LYS A 229 2.87 -10.30 -11.37
C LYS A 229 1.42 -9.90 -11.59
N ASP A 230 0.89 -9.09 -10.67
CA ASP A 230 -0.48 -8.56 -10.68
C ASP A 230 -0.45 -7.16 -10.03
N ALA A 231 -0.08 -6.14 -10.78
CA ALA A 231 0.10 -4.80 -10.25
C ALA A 231 -1.15 -4.21 -9.57
N PRO A 232 -2.39 -4.41 -10.07
CA PRO A 232 -3.57 -4.02 -9.32
C PRO A 232 -3.69 -4.72 -7.97
N ALA A 233 -3.30 -5.99 -7.86
CA ALA A 233 -3.33 -6.73 -6.60
C ALA A 233 -2.24 -6.28 -5.60
N ALA A 234 -1.17 -5.64 -6.08
CA ALA A 234 -0.10 -5.09 -5.23
C ALA A 234 -0.57 -3.92 -4.36
N THR A 235 -1.62 -3.20 -4.76
CA THR A 235 -2.22 -2.14 -3.94
C THR A 235 -3.27 -2.73 -3.01
N LYS A 236 -3.00 -2.78 -1.71
CA LYS A 236 -3.94 -3.27 -0.68
C LYS A 236 -4.58 -2.08 0.02
N PHE A 237 -5.90 -2.04 0.07
CA PHE A 237 -6.64 -0.90 0.60
C PHE A 237 -7.33 -1.24 1.91
N GLY A 238 -7.24 -0.32 2.88
CA GLY A 238 -8.06 -0.30 4.06
C GLY A 238 -7.29 -0.37 5.37
N PHE A 239 -7.87 0.29 6.35
CA PHE A 239 -7.46 0.31 7.74
C PHE A 239 -8.70 0.06 8.60
N LYS A 240 -8.57 -0.60 9.76
CA LYS A 240 -9.68 -0.81 10.70
C LYS A 240 -10.38 0.51 11.01
N PHE A 241 -11.72 0.51 10.97
CA PHE A 241 -12.49 1.71 11.17
C PHE A 241 -13.71 1.44 12.06
N PHE A 242 -13.90 2.27 13.07
CA PHE A 242 -14.86 2.08 14.15
C PHE A 242 -16.00 3.10 14.14
N LYS A 243 -16.06 3.94 13.09
CA LYS A 243 -17.06 5.00 12.96
C LYS A 243 -17.92 4.74 11.73
N HIS A 244 -19.16 5.23 11.75
CA HIS A 244 -20.08 5.15 10.63
C HIS A 244 -19.77 6.27 9.63
N PRO A 245 -19.14 5.99 8.46
CA PRO A 245 -18.79 7.02 7.50
C PRO A 245 -20.03 7.49 6.74
N VAL A 246 -20.16 8.82 6.55
CA VAL A 246 -21.32 9.45 5.88
C VAL A 246 -20.89 10.13 4.58
N ARG A 247 -19.78 10.85 4.58
CA ARG A 247 -19.31 11.60 3.43
C ARG A 247 -17.78 11.61 3.37
N LEU A 248 -17.23 11.66 2.15
CA LEU A 248 -15.84 12.02 1.88
C LEU A 248 -15.80 13.40 1.25
N THR A 249 -15.11 14.35 1.88
CA THR A 249 -14.99 15.73 1.39
C THR A 249 -13.55 16.14 1.23
N GLY A 250 -13.28 17.20 0.47
CA GLY A 250 -11.94 17.75 0.28
C GLY A 250 -11.89 18.69 -0.91
N TYR A 251 -10.68 19.01 -1.34
CA TYR A 251 -10.46 19.92 -2.46
C TYR A 251 -9.51 19.29 -3.49
N PHE A 252 -9.73 19.58 -4.76
CA PHE A 252 -8.88 19.11 -5.84
C PHE A 252 -8.63 20.19 -6.91
N LYS A 253 -7.55 19.99 -7.67
CA LYS A 253 -7.30 20.58 -9.00
C LYS A 253 -6.89 19.46 -9.94
N TYR A 254 -7.32 19.52 -11.20
CA TYR A 254 -6.96 18.48 -12.15
C TYR A 254 -6.73 19.04 -13.55
N LYS A 255 -5.72 18.47 -14.22
CA LYS A 255 -5.47 18.69 -15.65
C LYS A 255 -5.12 17.36 -16.30
N ALA A 256 -5.85 16.99 -17.35
CA ALA A 256 -5.54 15.81 -18.15
C ALA A 256 -4.31 16.00 -19.02
N GLY A 257 -3.54 14.95 -19.21
CA GLY A 257 -2.49 14.87 -20.21
C GLY A 257 -3.08 14.94 -21.63
N SER A 258 -2.23 15.26 -22.62
CA SER A 258 -2.69 15.55 -23.97
C SER A 258 -3.12 14.32 -24.78
N VAL A 259 -2.51 13.15 -24.52
CA VAL A 259 -2.74 11.93 -25.31
C VAL A 259 -3.02 10.77 -24.36
N PHE A 260 -4.22 10.20 -24.46
CA PHE A 260 -4.56 8.99 -23.72
C PHE A 260 -3.88 7.77 -24.33
N THR A 261 -3.17 7.01 -23.52
CA THR A 261 -2.54 5.75 -23.91
C THR A 261 -3.40 4.59 -23.39
N GLU A 262 -3.82 3.70 -24.29
CA GLU A 262 -4.58 2.49 -23.98
C GLU A 262 -3.82 1.28 -24.51
N SER A 263 -3.43 0.36 -23.62
CA SER A 263 -2.61 -0.81 -23.99
C SER A 263 -1.38 -0.46 -24.82
N GLY A 264 -0.74 0.66 -24.53
CA GLY A 264 0.47 1.14 -25.22
C GLY A 264 0.22 1.85 -26.56
N GLN A 265 -1.03 2.10 -26.94
CA GLN A 265 -1.40 2.80 -28.15
C GLN A 265 -2.10 4.13 -27.82
N ALA A 266 -1.84 5.16 -28.62
CA ALA A 266 -2.54 6.43 -28.49
C ALA A 266 -4.03 6.26 -28.86
N ASN A 267 -4.93 6.75 -28.00
CA ASN A 267 -6.37 6.80 -28.25
C ASN A 267 -6.83 8.26 -28.24
N GLU A 268 -6.91 8.87 -29.42
CA GLU A 268 -7.30 10.29 -29.58
C GLU A 268 -8.79 10.54 -29.28
N ASN A 269 -9.62 9.50 -29.22
CA ASN A 269 -11.05 9.62 -28.94
C ASN A 269 -11.36 9.59 -27.44
N ARG A 270 -10.33 9.43 -26.60
CA ARG A 270 -10.47 9.32 -25.15
C ARG A 270 -9.64 10.40 -24.46
N LYS A 271 -10.25 11.05 -23.47
CA LYS A 271 -9.57 11.97 -22.56
C LYS A 271 -9.39 11.29 -21.21
N ASP A 272 -8.25 11.51 -20.58
CA ASP A 272 -8.00 11.00 -19.22
C ASP A 272 -8.82 11.77 -18.19
N ARG A 273 -9.11 11.11 -17.08
CA ARG A 273 -9.75 11.69 -15.90
C ARG A 273 -9.18 11.03 -14.64
N PHE A 274 -9.22 11.77 -13.55
CA PHE A 274 -8.79 11.28 -12.24
C PHE A 274 -9.87 10.44 -11.56
N ASP A 275 -9.50 9.81 -10.44
CA ASP A 275 -10.42 9.13 -9.54
C ASP A 275 -10.15 9.55 -8.09
N ILE A 276 -11.22 9.81 -7.34
CA ILE A 276 -11.24 10.01 -5.89
C ILE A 276 -12.33 9.12 -5.33
N TYR A 277 -11.96 8.19 -4.44
CA TYR A 277 -12.97 7.36 -3.81
C TYR A 277 -12.58 6.90 -2.41
N ALA A 278 -13.58 6.54 -1.62
CA ALA A 278 -13.41 5.79 -0.40
C ALA A 278 -14.29 4.54 -0.44
N ILE A 279 -13.75 3.44 0.08
CA ILE A 279 -14.45 2.16 0.22
C ILE A 279 -14.61 1.81 1.69
N PHE A 280 -15.80 1.36 2.06
CA PHE A 280 -16.09 0.84 3.38
C PHE A 280 -16.59 -0.59 3.24
N TYR A 281 -15.90 -1.55 3.86
CA TYR A 281 -16.15 -2.97 3.65
C TYR A 281 -16.01 -3.80 4.92
N GLU A 282 -16.74 -4.91 5.00
CA GLU A 282 -16.63 -5.88 6.08
C GLU A 282 -15.39 -6.76 5.87
N ALA A 283 -14.53 -6.84 6.88
CA ALA A 283 -13.31 -7.65 6.87
C ALA A 283 -13.52 -8.93 7.68
N SER A 284 -13.20 -10.08 7.09
CA SER A 284 -13.28 -11.39 7.76
C SER A 284 -12.31 -11.50 8.94
N ASP A 285 -11.14 -10.89 8.78
CA ASP A 285 -10.06 -10.87 9.76
C ASP A 285 -9.15 -9.64 9.57
N ASN A 286 -8.12 -9.50 10.39
CA ASN A 286 -7.22 -8.33 10.34
C ASN A 286 -6.37 -8.29 9.07
N SER A 287 -6.04 -9.43 8.47
CA SER A 287 -5.20 -9.53 7.28
C SER A 287 -5.97 -9.29 5.98
N PHE A 288 -7.30 -9.52 5.98
CA PHE A 288 -8.12 -9.37 4.79
C PHE A 288 -8.15 -7.91 4.31
N MET A 289 -7.73 -7.68 3.08
CA MET A 289 -7.74 -6.36 2.42
C MET A 289 -8.28 -6.47 0.99
N LEU A 290 -9.07 -5.48 0.58
CA LEU A 290 -9.41 -5.28 -0.82
C LEU A 290 -8.21 -4.69 -1.55
N ASN A 291 -8.17 -4.85 -2.88
CA ASN A 291 -7.04 -4.41 -3.70
C ASN A 291 -7.50 -3.74 -5.00
N GLY A 292 -6.57 -3.23 -5.78
CA GLY A 292 -6.87 -2.52 -7.02
C GLY A 292 -7.70 -3.30 -8.04
N SER A 293 -7.70 -4.64 -7.99
CA SER A 293 -8.51 -5.48 -8.89
C SER A 293 -9.97 -5.60 -8.46
N ASN A 294 -10.27 -5.47 -7.16
CA ASN A 294 -11.57 -5.84 -6.61
C ASN A 294 -12.22 -4.80 -5.69
N ALA A 295 -11.55 -3.70 -5.39
CA ALA A 295 -11.98 -2.70 -4.41
C ALA A 295 -13.40 -2.17 -4.62
N LEU A 296 -13.86 -2.07 -5.87
CA LEU A 296 -15.19 -1.53 -6.22
C LEU A 296 -16.25 -2.61 -6.52
N THR A 297 -15.86 -3.89 -6.56
CA THR A 297 -16.71 -4.99 -7.01
C THR A 297 -16.84 -6.15 -6.02
N HIS A 298 -15.99 -6.21 -5.00
CA HIS A 298 -15.96 -7.35 -4.07
C HIS A 298 -17.25 -7.45 -3.23
N PRO A 299 -17.77 -8.65 -2.96
CA PRO A 299 -19.01 -8.85 -2.18
C PRO A 299 -18.96 -8.35 -0.74
N SER A 300 -17.77 -8.17 -0.14
CA SER A 300 -17.62 -7.60 1.21
C SER A 300 -17.82 -6.09 1.25
N LEU A 301 -17.83 -5.43 0.08
CA LEU A 301 -18.04 -3.98 -0.01
C LEU A 301 -19.42 -3.61 0.51
N VAL A 302 -19.46 -2.66 1.46
CA VAL A 302 -20.69 -2.21 2.13
C VAL A 302 -21.14 -0.85 1.62
N ALA A 303 -20.22 0.12 1.53
CA ALA A 303 -20.51 1.45 1.01
C ALA A 303 -19.32 2.00 0.21
N VAL A 304 -19.62 2.91 -0.70
CA VAL A 304 -18.63 3.61 -1.54
C VAL A 304 -18.99 5.09 -1.61
N ALA A 305 -18.01 5.95 -1.37
CA ALA A 305 -18.04 7.37 -1.78
C ALA A 305 -17.10 7.50 -2.97
N ARG A 306 -17.56 7.88 -4.15
CA ARG A 306 -16.72 8.02 -5.35
C ARG A 306 -17.15 9.21 -6.17
N ILE A 307 -16.17 9.95 -6.70
CA ILE A 307 -16.44 11.06 -7.58
C ILE A 307 -17.15 10.58 -8.86
N PRO A 308 -18.33 11.14 -9.20
CA PRO A 308 -19.01 10.78 -10.43
C PRO A 308 -18.24 11.32 -11.66
N GLU A 309 -18.44 10.69 -12.81
CA GLU A 309 -17.70 11.03 -14.03
C GLU A 309 -17.90 12.49 -14.45
N GLU A 310 -19.09 12.99 -14.30
CA GLU A 310 -19.48 14.38 -14.63
C GLU A 310 -18.85 15.41 -13.69
N GLU A 311 -18.42 15.03 -12.50
CA GLU A 311 -17.73 15.91 -11.54
C GLU A 311 -16.21 15.78 -11.62
N ALA A 312 -15.68 14.72 -12.26
CA ALA A 312 -14.25 14.51 -12.48
C ALA A 312 -13.72 15.40 -13.62
N ILE A 313 -13.85 16.70 -13.47
CA ILE A 313 -13.57 17.74 -14.50
C ILE A 313 -12.17 18.33 -14.35
N GLU A 314 -11.65 18.88 -15.45
CA GLU A 314 -10.45 19.73 -15.39
C GLU A 314 -10.75 21.08 -14.73
N THR A 315 -9.90 21.48 -13.80
CA THR A 315 -9.99 22.78 -13.14
C THR A 315 -8.61 23.27 -12.71
N ASN A 316 -8.35 24.56 -12.93
CA ASN A 316 -7.12 25.23 -12.50
C ASN A 316 -7.27 25.87 -11.10
N THR A 317 -8.47 25.87 -10.54
CA THR A 317 -8.77 26.40 -9.22
C THR A 317 -9.15 25.27 -8.28
N TRP A 318 -8.84 25.42 -6.99
CA TRP A 318 -9.26 24.47 -5.98
C TRP A 318 -10.79 24.33 -5.98
N THR A 319 -11.26 23.14 -6.25
CA THR A 319 -12.67 22.78 -6.37
C THR A 319 -13.02 21.79 -5.27
N LYS A 320 -14.08 22.07 -4.51
CA LYS A 320 -14.55 21.18 -3.45
C LYS A 320 -15.21 19.94 -4.06
N PHE A 321 -14.91 18.77 -3.53
CA PHE A 321 -15.71 17.56 -3.69
C PHE A 321 -16.43 17.22 -2.38
N ASP A 322 -17.61 16.63 -2.48
CA ASP A 322 -18.44 16.27 -1.33
C ASP A 322 -19.29 15.03 -1.66
N LEU A 323 -18.72 13.86 -1.42
CA LEU A 323 -19.17 12.57 -1.91
C LEU A 323 -19.88 11.79 -0.80
N PRO A 324 -21.18 11.45 -0.92
CA PRO A 324 -21.86 10.61 0.05
C PRO A 324 -21.33 9.16 -0.02
N PHE A 325 -21.29 8.48 1.13
CA PHE A 325 -21.13 7.03 1.15
C PHE A 325 -22.46 6.37 0.78
N GLU A 326 -22.52 5.81 -0.42
CA GLU A 326 -23.67 5.09 -0.93
C GLU A 326 -23.57 3.60 -0.57
N LEU A 327 -24.59 3.10 0.13
CA LEU A 327 -24.67 1.66 0.45
C LEU A 327 -24.83 0.84 -0.83
N LYS A 328 -24.12 -0.25 -0.92
CA LYS A 328 -24.32 -1.25 -1.97
C LYS A 328 -25.66 -1.94 -1.77
N GLU A 329 -26.25 -2.40 -2.86
CA GLU A 329 -27.55 -3.08 -2.84
C GLU A 329 -27.58 -4.23 -1.83
N GLY A 330 -28.59 -4.23 -0.95
CA GLY A 330 -28.78 -5.24 0.08
C GLY A 330 -27.78 -5.18 1.24
N LYS A 331 -26.95 -4.12 1.34
CA LYS A 331 -26.00 -3.93 2.43
C LYS A 331 -26.51 -2.94 3.48
N SER A 332 -26.06 -3.12 4.70
CA SER A 332 -26.26 -2.22 5.84
C SER A 332 -25.02 -2.21 6.71
N ILE A 333 -24.85 -1.17 7.48
CA ILE A 333 -23.80 -1.10 8.51
C ILE A 333 -24.39 -1.67 9.79
N ASP A 334 -23.73 -2.66 10.36
CA ASP A 334 -24.08 -3.30 11.63
C ASP A 334 -23.26 -2.63 12.73
N GLU A 335 -23.93 -1.93 13.66
CA GLU A 335 -23.28 -1.14 14.71
C GLU A 335 -22.50 -2.02 15.72
N GLU A 336 -22.94 -3.27 15.93
CA GLU A 336 -22.19 -4.20 16.81
C GLU A 336 -20.89 -4.63 16.14
N LYS A 337 -20.93 -5.00 14.84
CA LYS A 337 -19.73 -5.30 14.08
C LYS A 337 -18.82 -4.09 13.95
N LEU A 338 -19.38 -2.88 13.82
CA LEU A 338 -18.62 -1.63 13.77
C LEU A 338 -17.83 -1.42 15.06
N ALA A 339 -18.49 -1.55 16.22
CA ALA A 339 -17.86 -1.45 17.53
C ALA A 339 -16.78 -2.52 17.76
N GLN A 340 -16.92 -3.70 17.14
CA GLN A 340 -15.95 -4.79 17.20
C GLN A 340 -14.79 -4.62 16.18
N GLY A 341 -14.78 -3.54 15.37
CA GLY A 341 -13.74 -3.30 14.36
C GLY A 341 -13.74 -4.32 13.22
N LYS A 342 -14.92 -4.81 12.82
CA LYS A 342 -15.11 -5.74 11.71
C LYS A 342 -15.16 -5.05 10.34
N TYR A 343 -15.01 -3.74 10.31
CA TYR A 343 -14.99 -2.95 9.09
C TYR A 343 -13.64 -2.30 8.85
N LYS A 344 -13.32 -2.10 7.58
CA LYS A 344 -12.17 -1.33 7.13
C LYS A 344 -12.62 -0.19 6.21
N LEU A 345 -11.87 0.93 6.27
CA LEU A 345 -12.00 2.08 5.40
C LEU A 345 -10.72 2.25 4.58
N GLY A 346 -10.85 2.35 3.27
CA GLY A 346 -9.79 2.76 2.36
C GLY A 346 -10.16 4.07 1.70
N VAL A 347 -9.21 5.01 1.60
CA VAL A 347 -9.33 6.23 0.80
C VAL A 347 -8.29 6.18 -0.28
N VAL A 348 -8.65 6.49 -1.53
CA VAL A 348 -7.80 6.33 -2.71
C VAL A 348 -7.93 7.53 -3.62
N PHE A 349 -6.79 8.03 -4.08
CA PHE A 349 -6.66 9.08 -5.09
C PHE A 349 -5.80 8.56 -6.24
N SER A 350 -6.20 8.85 -7.48
CA SER A 350 -5.44 8.47 -8.68
C SER A 350 -5.51 9.55 -9.76
N SER A 351 -4.37 9.89 -10.35
CA SER A 351 -4.29 10.85 -11.46
C SER A 351 -4.88 10.34 -12.77
N SER A 352 -5.10 9.02 -12.90
CA SER A 352 -5.74 8.38 -14.06
C SER A 352 -6.69 7.28 -13.58
N VAL A 353 -7.96 7.34 -13.98
CA VAL A 353 -9.02 6.41 -13.52
C VAL A 353 -8.73 4.95 -13.88
N ASP A 354 -8.08 4.70 -15.02
CA ASP A 354 -7.67 3.38 -15.46
C ASP A 354 -6.19 3.09 -15.17
N GLY A 355 -5.58 3.87 -14.28
CA GLY A 355 -4.18 3.76 -13.93
C GLY A 355 -3.76 2.40 -13.38
N ALA A 356 -4.66 1.69 -12.69
CA ALA A 356 -4.43 0.32 -12.22
C ALA A 356 -4.18 -0.67 -13.37
N TYR A 357 -4.67 -0.35 -14.58
CA TYR A 357 -4.46 -1.14 -15.81
C TYR A 357 -3.43 -0.52 -16.75
N PHE A 358 -2.62 0.44 -16.25
CA PHE A 358 -1.59 1.17 -17.02
C PHE A 358 -2.14 1.89 -18.26
N ASN A 359 -3.39 2.35 -18.17
CA ASN A 359 -4.05 3.19 -19.17
C ASN A 359 -4.24 4.59 -18.56
N GLY A 360 -3.95 5.62 -19.35
CA GLY A 360 -4.02 7.01 -18.92
C GLY A 360 -3.21 7.92 -19.83
N ALA A 361 -3.17 9.21 -19.53
CA ALA A 361 -2.39 10.18 -20.29
C ALA A 361 -1.20 10.68 -19.48
N VAL A 362 0.01 10.52 -20.01
CA VAL A 362 1.23 11.08 -19.39
C VAL A 362 1.06 12.59 -19.23
N GLY A 363 1.34 13.07 -18.00
CA GLY A 363 1.13 14.47 -17.62
C GLY A 363 -0.25 14.76 -17.01
N SER A 364 -1.18 13.79 -16.96
CA SER A 364 -2.40 13.94 -16.15
C SER A 364 -2.01 14.21 -14.71
N THR A 365 -2.46 15.34 -14.16
CA THR A 365 -2.02 15.82 -12.85
C THR A 365 -3.21 16.15 -11.98
N LEU A 366 -3.30 15.47 -10.83
CA LEU A 366 -4.28 15.68 -9.77
C LEU A 366 -3.57 16.25 -8.53
N TYR A 367 -4.10 17.32 -7.99
CA TYR A 367 -3.77 17.83 -6.66
C TYR A 367 -4.94 17.55 -5.73
N VAL A 368 -4.66 17.12 -4.52
CA VAL A 368 -5.69 16.85 -3.48
C VAL A 368 -5.23 17.45 -2.16
N ASP A 369 -6.18 18.07 -1.44
CA ASP A 369 -5.90 18.72 -0.16
C ASP A 369 -7.12 18.75 0.75
N GLU A 370 -6.87 18.91 2.08
CA GLU A 370 -7.90 19.11 3.13
C GLU A 370 -9.03 18.08 3.05
N VAL A 371 -8.66 16.80 3.05
CA VAL A 371 -9.62 15.70 2.94
C VAL A 371 -10.18 15.31 4.30
N GLU A 372 -11.48 15.06 4.37
CA GLU A 372 -12.16 14.62 5.58
C GLU A 372 -13.18 13.51 5.30
N VAL A 373 -13.16 12.48 6.16
CA VAL A 373 -14.23 11.48 6.26
C VAL A 373 -15.19 11.92 7.38
N ILE A 374 -16.30 12.51 6.99
CA ILE A 374 -17.37 12.91 7.92
C ILE A 374 -18.09 11.64 8.37
N CYS A 375 -18.20 11.46 9.68
CA CYS A 375 -18.86 10.33 10.30
C CYS A 375 -20.14 10.77 11.00
N GLN A 376 -21.06 9.81 11.20
CA GLN A 376 -22.24 10.03 12.02
C GLN A 376 -21.79 10.35 13.45
N GLU A 377 -22.39 11.39 14.05
CA GLU A 377 -22.20 11.68 15.47
C GLU A 377 -22.78 10.53 16.29
N ASN A 378 -21.98 9.95 17.18
CA ASN A 378 -22.46 8.97 18.14
C ASN A 378 -23.32 9.74 19.16
N ASN A 379 -24.62 9.65 19.03
CA ASN A 379 -25.55 10.10 20.07
C ASN A 379 -25.51 9.09 21.24
N PHE A 380 -24.51 9.23 22.12
CA PHE A 380 -24.49 8.57 23.44
C PHE A 380 -25.08 9.45 24.50
#